data_35467a61a739299b4c27fd88ef7fa773
#
_entry.id   35467a61a739299b4c27fd88ef7fa773
#
_cell.length_a   1.000
_cell.length_b   1.000
_cell.length_c   1.000
_cell.angle_alpha   90.00
_cell.angle_beta   90.00
_cell.angle_gamma   90.00
#
_symmetry.space_group_name_H-M   'P 1'
#
loop_
_entity.id
_entity.type
_entity.pdbx_description
1 polymer ?
#
loop_
_entity_poly.entity_id
_entity_poly.type
_entity_poly.pdbx_seq_one_letter_code
_entity_poly.pdbx_strand_id
1 'polypeptide(L)'
;TSRGLGDVYKRQVPACADAGIAAFTGDGTNPDVFTAASAAIGAAGGRGIPTVKPWDRDTLFAKLDSAKASGAKVFAMDIDAAGLPFLKGLTPPAGSKTVAELREIIEYVKVPFLIKGVMTATGARKALEAGASGIVVSNHGGRVQDGVPATAQVLPAIADAVKGLMTILVDGGIRTGVDVCKALALGADGVLLARPYVTAVYGGGAEGVRLLTQKLKGEL
;
A
#
# COMPACT_ATOMS: atom_id res chain seq x y z
N THR A 1 8.54 11.93 -19.11
CA THR A 1 9.02 12.86 -18.09
C THR A 1 8.59 12.38 -16.71
N SER A 2 9.53 12.31 -15.77
CA SER A 2 9.35 11.89 -14.37
C SER A 2 8.43 12.81 -13.53
N ARG A 3 7.71 13.73 -14.15
CA ARG A 3 6.71 14.60 -13.50
C ARG A 3 5.44 13.87 -13.06
N GLY A 4 5.31 12.55 -13.35
CA GLY A 4 4.06 11.86 -13.16
C GLY A 4 3.69 11.62 -11.69
N LEU A 5 4.39 10.70 -11.00
CA LEU A 5 3.94 10.21 -9.69
C LEU A 5 4.16 11.18 -8.54
N GLY A 6 5.26 11.92 -8.53
CA GLY A 6 5.50 12.95 -7.50
C GLY A 6 4.42 14.04 -7.50
N ASP A 7 4.01 14.51 -8.68
CA ASP A 7 2.94 15.50 -8.82
C ASP A 7 1.55 14.91 -8.51
N VAL A 8 1.35 13.61 -8.77
CA VAL A 8 0.13 12.89 -8.36
C VAL A 8 0.00 12.92 -6.85
N TYR A 9 1.06 12.55 -6.10
CA TYR A 9 1.01 12.50 -4.65
C TYR A 9 0.78 13.86 -4.00
N LYS A 10 1.37 14.95 -4.53
CA LYS A 10 1.13 16.31 -4.04
C LYS A 10 -0.34 16.72 -4.10
N ARG A 11 -1.11 16.19 -5.04
CA ARG A 11 -2.54 16.48 -5.19
C ARG A 11 -3.41 15.42 -4.51
N GLN A 12 -3.02 14.15 -4.62
CA GLN A 12 -3.80 13.03 -4.15
C GLN A 12 -3.84 12.95 -2.62
N VAL A 13 -2.68 13.10 -1.94
CA VAL A 13 -2.60 12.91 -0.49
C VAL A 13 -3.49 13.92 0.26
N PRO A 14 -3.41 15.23 0.02
CA PRO A 14 -4.31 16.19 0.65
C PRO A 14 -5.78 15.92 0.32
N ALA A 15 -6.09 15.66 -0.97
CA ALA A 15 -7.47 15.43 -1.39
C ALA A 15 -8.08 14.15 -0.78
N CYS A 16 -7.31 13.08 -0.60
CA CYS A 16 -7.74 11.89 0.13
C CYS A 16 -8.01 12.22 1.60
N ALA A 17 -7.09 12.97 2.23
CA ALA A 17 -7.24 13.38 3.63
C ALA A 17 -8.52 14.23 3.84
N ASP A 18 -8.82 15.16 2.93
CA ASP A 18 -10.02 15.99 2.96
C ASP A 18 -11.30 15.17 2.69
N ALA A 19 -11.20 14.13 1.86
CA ALA A 19 -12.30 13.19 1.60
C ALA A 19 -12.52 12.16 2.73
N GLY A 20 -11.70 12.18 3.78
CA GLY A 20 -11.77 11.26 4.91
C GLY A 20 -11.30 9.84 4.60
N ILE A 21 -10.36 9.69 3.66
CA ILE A 21 -9.72 8.41 3.30
C ILE A 21 -8.19 8.54 3.39
N ALA A 22 -7.50 7.42 3.60
CA ALA A 22 -6.05 7.37 3.61
C ALA A 22 -5.47 7.22 2.20
N ALA A 23 -4.41 7.95 1.88
CA ALA A 23 -3.64 7.75 0.68
C ALA A 23 -2.44 6.83 0.96
N PHE A 24 -2.36 5.69 0.26
CA PHE A 24 -1.11 4.93 0.17
C PHE A 24 -0.22 5.56 -0.89
N THR A 25 1.01 5.84 -0.53
CA THR A 25 2.01 6.34 -1.48
C THR A 25 3.01 5.25 -1.81
N GLY A 26 3.52 5.23 -3.03
CA GLY A 26 4.49 4.23 -3.46
C GLY A 26 5.92 4.72 -3.34
N ASP A 27 6.82 3.76 -3.41
CA ASP A 27 8.25 3.92 -3.55
C ASP A 27 8.67 3.47 -4.95
N GLY A 28 9.52 4.23 -5.59
CA GLY A 28 10.01 3.96 -6.94
C GLY A 28 11.53 3.89 -7.03
N THR A 29 12.02 3.60 -8.22
CA THR A 29 13.45 3.66 -8.54
C THR A 29 13.98 5.10 -8.58
N ASN A 30 13.09 6.08 -8.80
CA ASN A 30 13.42 7.49 -8.71
C ASN A 30 13.19 7.98 -7.27
N PRO A 31 14.25 8.39 -6.55
CA PRO A 31 14.15 8.85 -5.15
C PRO A 31 13.25 10.08 -4.99
N ASP A 32 13.13 10.93 -6.01
CA ASP A 32 12.28 12.12 -5.97
C ASP A 32 10.80 11.79 -5.76
N VAL A 33 10.35 10.63 -6.23
CA VAL A 33 8.97 10.17 -6.05
C VAL A 33 8.67 9.94 -4.57
N PHE A 34 9.58 9.27 -3.86
CA PHE A 34 9.42 8.99 -2.43
C PHE A 34 9.54 10.27 -1.59
N THR A 35 10.48 11.14 -1.94
CA THR A 35 10.65 12.45 -1.30
C THR A 35 9.40 13.31 -1.44
N ALA A 36 8.85 13.41 -2.65
CA ALA A 36 7.62 14.16 -2.91
C ALA A 36 6.41 13.57 -2.17
N ALA A 37 6.32 12.24 -2.09
CA ALA A 37 5.27 11.56 -1.35
C ALA A 37 5.35 11.84 0.16
N SER A 38 6.54 11.74 0.74
CA SER A 38 6.78 12.03 2.16
C SER A 38 6.47 13.49 2.50
N ALA A 39 6.86 14.44 1.64
CA ALA A 39 6.53 15.84 1.80
C ALA A 39 5.00 16.09 1.73
N ALA A 40 4.29 15.43 0.81
CA ALA A 40 2.84 15.54 0.70
C ALA A 40 2.12 14.97 1.95
N ILE A 41 2.61 13.87 2.51
CA ILE A 41 2.10 13.30 3.76
C ILE A 41 2.32 14.29 4.91
N GLY A 42 3.52 14.90 5.01
CA GLY A 42 3.81 15.91 6.03
C GLY A 42 2.88 17.12 5.93
N ALA A 43 2.68 17.65 4.73
CA ALA A 43 1.77 18.77 4.47
C ALA A 43 0.32 18.43 4.81
N ALA A 44 -0.08 17.15 4.74
CA ALA A 44 -1.40 16.67 5.15
C ALA A 44 -1.48 16.28 6.65
N GLY A 45 -0.52 16.72 7.48
CA GLY A 45 -0.50 16.41 8.91
C GLY A 45 -0.28 14.93 9.24
N GLY A 46 0.48 14.22 8.42
CA GLY A 46 0.77 12.80 8.57
C GLY A 46 -0.35 11.86 8.09
N ARG A 47 -1.38 12.40 7.42
CA ARG A 47 -2.54 11.65 6.93
C ARG A 47 -2.25 10.95 5.59
N GLY A 48 -1.30 10.04 5.61
CA GLY A 48 -0.94 9.17 4.48
C GLY A 48 -0.13 7.98 4.96
N ILE A 49 -0.01 6.96 4.14
CA ILE A 49 0.66 5.71 4.45
C ILE A 49 1.82 5.53 3.46
N PRO A 50 3.05 5.90 3.86
CA PRO A 50 4.21 5.65 3.04
C PRO A 50 4.43 4.15 2.89
N THR A 51 4.55 3.69 1.64
CA THR A 51 4.79 2.29 1.32
C THR A 51 6.18 2.16 0.74
N VAL A 52 7.09 1.49 1.46
CA VAL A 52 8.47 1.24 1.02
C VAL A 52 8.57 -0.10 0.30
N LYS A 53 9.56 -0.22 -0.59
CA LYS A 53 9.92 -1.51 -1.19
C LYS A 53 10.91 -2.26 -0.29
N PRO A 54 11.04 -3.59 -0.46
CA PRO A 54 11.93 -4.42 0.35
C PRO A 54 13.40 -4.30 -0.11
N TRP A 55 13.94 -3.07 -0.10
CA TRP A 55 15.34 -2.77 -0.41
C TRP A 55 16.32 -3.50 0.52
N ASP A 56 17.63 -3.44 0.19
CA ASP A 56 18.67 -3.79 1.15
C ASP A 56 18.51 -2.97 2.43
N ARG A 57 19.16 -3.43 3.50
CA ARG A 57 18.98 -2.90 4.86
C ARG A 57 19.23 -1.40 4.93
N ASP A 58 20.35 -0.94 4.41
CA ASP A 58 20.79 0.45 4.58
C ASP A 58 19.87 1.41 3.85
N THR A 59 19.53 1.10 2.60
CA THR A 59 18.59 1.86 1.79
C THR A 59 17.19 1.88 2.43
N LEU A 60 16.74 0.73 2.94
CA LEU A 60 15.43 0.62 3.57
C LEU A 60 15.33 1.50 4.82
N PHE A 61 16.30 1.42 5.72
CA PHE A 61 16.26 2.18 6.96
C PHE A 61 16.38 3.70 6.71
N ALA A 62 17.20 4.13 5.75
CA ALA A 62 17.25 5.54 5.34
C ALA A 62 15.89 6.03 4.82
N LYS A 63 15.18 5.23 4.02
CA LYS A 63 13.82 5.56 3.57
C LYS A 63 12.80 5.57 4.71
N LEU A 64 12.88 4.65 5.65
CA LEU A 64 12.02 4.64 6.83
C LEU A 64 12.22 5.90 7.70
N ASP A 65 13.45 6.37 7.86
CA ASP A 65 13.74 7.62 8.57
C ASP A 65 13.15 8.83 7.86
N SER A 66 13.29 8.90 6.53
CA SER A 66 12.65 9.94 5.73
C SER A 66 11.12 9.89 5.86
N ALA A 67 10.54 8.71 5.86
CA ALA A 67 9.10 8.53 6.05
C ALA A 67 8.64 8.92 7.47
N LYS A 68 9.42 8.60 8.51
CA LYS A 68 9.13 9.03 9.90
C LYS A 68 9.08 10.55 10.01
N ALA A 69 9.98 11.27 9.33
CA ALA A 69 10.00 12.73 9.32
C ALA A 69 8.71 13.35 8.76
N SER A 70 7.95 12.61 7.94
CA SER A 70 6.63 13.06 7.46
C SER A 70 5.54 13.07 8.53
N GLY A 71 5.76 12.47 9.69
CA GLY A 71 4.77 12.33 10.75
C GLY A 71 3.67 11.31 10.47
N ALA A 72 3.83 10.45 9.46
CA ALA A 72 2.90 9.37 9.15
C ALA A 72 2.66 8.47 10.36
N LYS A 73 1.40 8.07 10.56
CA LYS A 73 0.96 7.28 11.71
C LYS A 73 0.88 5.78 11.44
N VAL A 74 0.96 5.39 10.18
CA VAL A 74 0.95 4.00 9.70
C VAL A 74 1.94 3.91 8.56
N PHE A 75 2.66 2.80 8.48
CA PHE A 75 3.60 2.50 7.40
C PHE A 75 3.22 1.21 6.68
N ALA A 76 3.71 1.03 5.47
CA ALA A 76 3.53 -0.20 4.73
C ALA A 76 4.81 -0.61 3.98
N MET A 77 4.90 -1.89 3.63
CA MET A 77 5.92 -2.43 2.74
C MET A 77 5.29 -3.29 1.64
N ASP A 78 5.64 -3.01 0.39
CA ASP A 78 5.33 -3.85 -0.77
C ASP A 78 6.29 -5.04 -0.82
N ILE A 79 6.03 -6.09 -0.03
CA ILE A 79 6.96 -7.24 0.07
C ILE A 79 7.07 -8.01 -1.25
N ASP A 80 6.02 -8.04 -2.04
CA ASP A 80 5.95 -8.68 -3.36
C ASP A 80 6.78 -7.92 -4.42
N ALA A 81 7.13 -6.67 -4.16
CA ALA A 81 7.95 -5.88 -5.07
C ALA A 81 9.34 -6.47 -5.32
N ALA A 82 9.83 -7.35 -4.46
CA ALA A 82 11.03 -8.17 -4.70
C ALA A 82 10.95 -8.97 -6.01
N GLY A 83 9.75 -9.34 -6.44
CA GLY A 83 9.48 -10.08 -7.68
C GLY A 83 9.27 -9.21 -8.92
N LEU A 84 9.22 -7.88 -8.79
CA LEU A 84 8.97 -6.99 -9.93
C LEU A 84 10.11 -7.04 -10.95
N PRO A 85 9.81 -7.35 -12.22
CA PRO A 85 10.85 -7.52 -13.24
C PRO A 85 11.78 -6.31 -13.40
N PHE A 86 11.25 -5.09 -13.30
CA PHE A 86 12.04 -3.86 -13.45
C PHE A 86 12.91 -3.51 -12.23
N LEU A 87 12.79 -4.24 -11.11
CA LEU A 87 13.67 -4.10 -9.96
C LEU A 87 14.81 -5.12 -9.96
N LYS A 88 14.74 -6.13 -10.81
CA LYS A 88 15.81 -7.13 -10.92
C LYS A 88 17.08 -6.50 -11.47
N GLY A 89 18.19 -6.74 -10.79
CA GLY A 89 19.50 -6.24 -11.20
C GLY A 89 19.76 -4.76 -10.92
N LEU A 90 18.89 -4.09 -10.18
CA LEU A 90 19.14 -2.72 -9.71
C LEU A 90 20.12 -2.68 -8.54
N THR A 91 20.75 -1.54 -8.38
CA THR A 91 21.55 -1.17 -7.21
C THR A 91 20.93 0.09 -6.61
N PRO A 92 20.51 0.07 -5.35
CA PRO A 92 20.51 -1.07 -4.40
C PRO A 92 19.49 -2.16 -4.77
N PRO A 93 19.71 -3.42 -4.35
CA PRO A 93 18.81 -4.52 -4.66
C PRO A 93 17.56 -4.50 -3.78
N ALA A 94 16.44 -4.95 -4.33
CA ALA A 94 15.26 -5.33 -3.57
C ALA A 94 15.20 -6.86 -3.48
N GLY A 95 14.86 -7.39 -2.31
CA GLY A 95 14.83 -8.83 -2.07
C GLY A 95 13.75 -9.26 -1.06
N SER A 96 13.48 -10.56 -0.99
CA SER A 96 12.57 -11.12 0.00
C SER A 96 13.05 -10.82 1.42
N LYS A 97 12.12 -10.78 2.36
CA LYS A 97 12.39 -10.56 3.79
C LYS A 97 11.94 -11.78 4.59
N THR A 98 12.76 -12.18 5.52
CA THR A 98 12.42 -13.19 6.53
C THR A 98 11.48 -12.59 7.59
N VAL A 99 10.84 -13.46 8.40
CA VAL A 99 10.02 -13.01 9.54
C VAL A 99 10.85 -12.20 10.55
N ALA A 100 12.12 -12.57 10.77
CA ALA A 100 13.00 -11.87 11.68
C ALA A 100 13.34 -10.45 11.16
N GLU A 101 13.67 -10.31 9.88
CA GLU A 101 13.92 -9.00 9.27
C GLU A 101 12.67 -8.12 9.28
N LEU A 102 11.48 -8.68 9.01
CA LEU A 102 10.23 -7.94 9.10
C LEU A 102 9.97 -7.46 10.53
N ARG A 103 10.25 -8.30 11.53
CA ARG A 103 10.11 -7.92 12.95
C ARG A 103 11.05 -6.75 13.30
N GLU A 104 12.33 -6.82 12.91
CA GLU A 104 13.28 -5.72 13.09
C GLU A 104 12.76 -4.40 12.50
N ILE A 105 12.22 -4.45 11.27
CA ILE A 105 11.67 -3.27 10.59
C ILE A 105 10.46 -2.71 11.34
N ILE A 106 9.55 -3.57 11.77
CA ILE A 106 8.33 -3.18 12.49
C ILE A 106 8.68 -2.54 13.84
N GLU A 107 9.58 -3.17 14.59
CA GLU A 107 10.07 -2.65 15.88
C GLU A 107 10.82 -1.31 15.72
N TYR A 108 11.56 -1.14 14.62
CA TYR A 108 12.25 0.11 14.31
C TYR A 108 11.30 1.26 14.05
N VAL A 109 10.21 1.02 13.33
CA VAL A 109 9.25 2.06 12.92
C VAL A 109 8.42 2.56 14.11
N LYS A 110 8.07 1.69 15.05
CA LYS A 110 7.32 1.97 16.29
C LYS A 110 5.91 2.57 16.07
N VAL A 111 5.33 2.35 14.89
CA VAL A 111 3.93 2.67 14.56
C VAL A 111 3.31 1.47 13.85
N PRO A 112 1.98 1.39 13.73
CA PRO A 112 1.33 0.31 12.98
C PRO A 112 1.95 0.12 11.60
N PHE A 113 2.25 -1.14 11.25
CA PHE A 113 2.92 -1.51 10.02
C PHE A 113 2.09 -2.54 9.23
N LEU A 114 1.92 -2.29 7.95
CA LEU A 114 1.17 -3.14 7.03
C LEU A 114 2.11 -3.86 6.07
N ILE A 115 1.89 -5.15 5.87
CA ILE A 115 2.60 -5.94 4.86
C ILE A 115 1.70 -6.08 3.64
N LYS A 116 2.10 -5.50 2.51
CA LYS A 116 1.36 -5.56 1.24
C LYS A 116 1.98 -6.57 0.29
N GLY A 117 1.14 -7.25 -0.49
CA GLY A 117 1.57 -8.30 -1.43
C GLY A 117 1.37 -9.71 -0.89
N VAL A 118 0.48 -9.88 0.09
CA VAL A 118 0.18 -11.18 0.70
C VAL A 118 -0.91 -11.89 -0.10
N MET A 119 -0.61 -13.11 -0.61
CA MET A 119 -1.51 -13.88 -1.45
C MET A 119 -1.82 -15.29 -0.89
N THR A 120 -1.36 -15.60 0.32
CA THR A 120 -1.58 -16.91 0.94
C THR A 120 -1.86 -16.80 2.44
N ALA A 121 -2.63 -17.75 2.99
CA ALA A 121 -2.86 -17.84 4.42
C ALA A 121 -1.55 -18.04 5.21
N THR A 122 -0.59 -18.78 4.67
CA THR A 122 0.74 -18.94 5.28
C THR A 122 1.50 -17.62 5.31
N GLY A 123 1.44 -16.83 4.23
CA GLY A 123 2.05 -15.49 4.19
C GLY A 123 1.41 -14.55 5.22
N ALA A 124 0.08 -14.61 5.37
CA ALA A 124 -0.64 -13.83 6.38
C ALA A 124 -0.23 -14.20 7.81
N ARG A 125 -0.10 -15.49 8.11
CA ARG A 125 0.40 -15.96 9.42
C ARG A 125 1.83 -15.50 9.69
N LYS A 126 2.72 -15.52 8.69
CA LYS A 126 4.09 -15.01 8.83
C LYS A 126 4.12 -13.49 9.08
N ALA A 127 3.24 -12.73 8.45
CA ALA A 127 3.10 -11.30 8.71
C ALA A 127 2.64 -11.05 10.16
N LEU A 128 1.66 -11.83 10.66
CA LEU A 128 1.22 -11.78 12.05
C LEU A 128 2.35 -12.13 13.02
N GLU A 129 3.10 -13.20 12.74
CA GLU A 129 4.27 -13.62 13.54
C GLU A 129 5.36 -12.56 13.59
N ALA A 130 5.54 -11.80 12.51
CA ALA A 130 6.47 -10.66 12.47
C ALA A 130 6.00 -9.46 13.29
N GLY A 131 4.74 -9.42 13.74
CA GLY A 131 4.16 -8.31 14.49
C GLY A 131 3.46 -7.27 13.62
N ALA A 132 3.13 -7.58 12.36
CA ALA A 132 2.39 -6.67 11.51
C ALA A 132 1.01 -6.36 12.08
N SER A 133 0.60 -5.09 12.01
CA SER A 133 -0.73 -4.64 12.44
C SER A 133 -1.83 -4.96 11.41
N GLY A 134 -1.43 -5.29 10.19
CA GLY A 134 -2.35 -5.69 9.13
C GLY A 134 -1.62 -6.09 7.85
N ILE A 135 -2.40 -6.57 6.92
CA ILE A 135 -1.94 -6.98 5.58
C ILE A 135 -2.78 -6.32 4.50
N VAL A 136 -2.20 -6.21 3.31
CA VAL A 136 -2.94 -5.96 2.08
C VAL A 136 -2.84 -7.20 1.20
N VAL A 137 -3.98 -7.87 1.01
CA VAL A 137 -4.11 -8.97 0.04
C VAL A 137 -3.99 -8.36 -1.35
N SER A 138 -2.90 -8.64 -2.03
CA SER A 138 -2.53 -7.96 -3.27
C SER A 138 -1.63 -8.84 -4.13
N ASN A 139 -1.92 -8.90 -5.42
CA ASN A 139 -1.03 -9.44 -6.45
C ASN A 139 -0.36 -8.34 -7.28
N HIS A 140 -0.30 -7.12 -6.74
CA HIS A 140 0.26 -5.93 -7.40
C HIS A 140 -0.39 -5.59 -8.75
N GLY A 141 -1.67 -5.95 -8.92
CA GLY A 141 -2.38 -5.79 -10.18
C GLY A 141 -1.90 -6.74 -11.29
N GLY A 142 -1.40 -7.91 -10.92
CA GLY A 142 -0.87 -8.92 -11.83
C GLY A 142 0.51 -8.61 -12.40
N ARG A 143 1.26 -7.66 -11.80
CA ARG A 143 2.55 -7.19 -12.37
C ARG A 143 3.79 -7.90 -11.84
N VAL A 144 3.65 -8.69 -10.77
CA VAL A 144 4.78 -9.36 -10.11
C VAL A 144 5.00 -10.75 -10.67
N GLN A 145 3.93 -11.53 -10.77
CA GLN A 145 3.99 -12.92 -11.21
C GLN A 145 2.78 -13.23 -12.08
N ASP A 146 3.01 -13.91 -13.19
CA ASP A 146 1.96 -14.40 -14.07
C ASP A 146 1.28 -15.65 -13.49
N GLY A 147 0.03 -15.90 -13.90
CA GLY A 147 -0.72 -17.09 -13.49
C GLY A 147 -1.17 -17.12 -12.03
N VAL A 148 -0.99 -16.05 -11.25
CA VAL A 148 -1.50 -15.98 -9.87
C VAL A 148 -3.02 -15.78 -9.85
N PRO A 149 -3.73 -16.31 -8.83
CA PRO A 149 -5.17 -16.10 -8.69
C PRO A 149 -5.52 -14.63 -8.45
N ALA A 150 -6.77 -14.27 -8.69
CA ALA A 150 -7.31 -12.97 -8.28
C ALA A 150 -7.32 -12.85 -6.75
N THR A 151 -7.14 -11.64 -6.24
CA THR A 151 -7.15 -11.37 -4.78
C THR A 151 -8.46 -11.79 -4.12
N ALA A 152 -9.60 -11.62 -4.81
CA ALA A 152 -10.90 -12.06 -4.33
C ALA A 152 -11.01 -13.59 -4.15
N GLN A 153 -10.26 -14.38 -4.91
CA GLN A 153 -10.26 -15.83 -4.79
C GLN A 153 -9.51 -16.34 -3.55
N VAL A 154 -8.45 -15.65 -3.16
CA VAL A 154 -7.61 -16.05 -2.02
C VAL A 154 -8.05 -15.40 -0.70
N LEU A 155 -8.80 -14.29 -0.78
CA LEU A 155 -9.20 -13.50 0.37
C LEU A 155 -9.95 -14.32 1.45
N PRO A 156 -10.92 -15.19 1.14
CA PRO A 156 -11.61 -15.97 2.18
C PRO A 156 -10.67 -16.83 3.02
N ALA A 157 -9.78 -17.59 2.38
CA ALA A 157 -8.82 -18.43 3.09
C ALA A 157 -7.81 -17.64 3.92
N ILE A 158 -7.47 -16.42 3.49
CA ILE A 158 -6.62 -15.53 4.26
C ILE A 158 -7.40 -14.95 5.45
N ALA A 159 -8.66 -14.56 5.24
CA ALA A 159 -9.52 -14.08 6.31
C ALA A 159 -9.71 -15.16 7.39
N ASP A 160 -10.04 -16.40 7.01
CA ASP A 160 -10.16 -17.53 7.94
C ASP A 160 -8.90 -17.73 8.79
N ALA A 161 -7.73 -17.40 8.25
CA ALA A 161 -6.47 -17.59 8.94
C ALA A 161 -6.13 -16.50 9.96
N VAL A 162 -6.55 -15.24 9.75
CA VAL A 162 -6.06 -14.09 10.54
C VAL A 162 -7.12 -13.03 10.87
N LYS A 163 -8.40 -13.23 10.51
CA LYS A 163 -9.49 -12.30 10.85
C LYS A 163 -9.62 -12.12 12.37
N GLY A 164 -9.72 -10.88 12.79
CA GLY A 164 -9.78 -10.52 14.20
C GLY A 164 -8.41 -10.49 14.91
N LEU A 165 -7.33 -10.95 14.26
CA LEU A 165 -5.97 -10.90 14.79
C LEU A 165 -5.18 -9.73 14.22
N MET A 166 -5.51 -9.27 13.02
CA MET A 166 -4.93 -8.11 12.36
C MET A 166 -5.90 -7.54 11.33
N THR A 167 -5.64 -6.30 10.87
CA THR A 167 -6.41 -5.67 9.81
C THR A 167 -6.14 -6.35 8.45
N ILE A 168 -7.21 -6.68 7.72
CA ILE A 168 -7.13 -7.26 6.38
C ILE A 168 -7.64 -6.25 5.36
N LEU A 169 -6.75 -5.70 4.57
CA LEU A 169 -7.07 -4.88 3.41
C LEU A 169 -6.93 -5.70 2.13
N VAL A 170 -7.61 -5.30 1.07
CA VAL A 170 -7.49 -5.94 -0.25
C VAL A 170 -7.43 -4.91 -1.36
N ASP A 171 -6.64 -5.18 -2.39
CA ASP A 171 -6.64 -4.44 -3.64
C ASP A 171 -6.85 -5.36 -4.86
N GLY A 172 -6.86 -4.75 -6.04
CA GLY A 172 -7.00 -5.46 -7.30
C GLY A 172 -8.44 -5.57 -7.77
N GLY A 173 -8.74 -4.91 -8.90
CA GLY A 173 -10.05 -5.03 -9.55
C GLY A 173 -11.16 -4.13 -9.02
N ILE A 174 -11.05 -3.53 -7.85
CA ILE A 174 -12.07 -2.68 -7.25
C ILE A 174 -12.31 -1.42 -8.11
N ARG A 175 -13.58 -1.20 -8.53
CA ARG A 175 -13.98 -0.08 -9.39
C ARG A 175 -15.26 0.61 -8.94
N THR A 176 -16.12 -0.08 -8.18
CA THR A 176 -17.43 0.36 -7.74
C THR A 176 -17.62 0.13 -6.26
N GLY A 177 -18.62 0.79 -5.64
CA GLY A 177 -19.02 0.51 -4.26
C GLY A 177 -19.50 -0.93 -4.09
N VAL A 178 -20.14 -1.51 -5.13
CA VAL A 178 -20.53 -2.92 -5.12
C VAL A 178 -19.32 -3.85 -5.01
N ASP A 179 -18.19 -3.52 -5.67
CA ASP A 179 -16.96 -4.31 -5.50
C ASP A 179 -16.42 -4.20 -4.07
N VAL A 180 -16.54 -3.02 -3.46
CA VAL A 180 -16.18 -2.82 -2.04
C VAL A 180 -17.04 -3.71 -1.14
N CYS A 181 -18.37 -3.70 -1.30
CA CYS A 181 -19.28 -4.57 -0.55
C CYS A 181 -18.91 -6.05 -0.68
N LYS A 182 -18.59 -6.51 -1.91
CA LYS A 182 -18.16 -7.89 -2.14
C LYS A 182 -16.85 -8.23 -1.41
N ALA A 183 -15.87 -7.32 -1.44
CA ALA A 183 -14.62 -7.52 -0.74
C ALA A 183 -14.81 -7.61 0.79
N LEU A 184 -15.65 -6.75 1.36
CA LEU A 184 -16.01 -6.79 2.79
C LEU A 184 -16.72 -8.09 3.14
N ALA A 185 -17.67 -8.54 2.31
CA ALA A 185 -18.38 -9.81 2.49
C ALA A 185 -17.44 -11.03 2.43
N LEU A 186 -16.35 -10.96 1.66
CA LEU A 186 -15.31 -11.98 1.58
C LEU A 186 -14.31 -11.95 2.75
N GLY A 187 -14.45 -11.01 3.69
CA GLY A 187 -13.68 -10.96 4.92
C GLY A 187 -12.65 -9.83 5.01
N ALA A 188 -12.55 -8.93 4.05
CA ALA A 188 -11.73 -7.72 4.19
C ALA A 188 -12.31 -6.77 5.23
N ASP A 189 -11.46 -5.94 5.85
CA ASP A 189 -11.83 -4.81 6.70
C ASP A 189 -11.88 -3.50 5.91
N GLY A 190 -11.25 -3.48 4.72
CA GLY A 190 -11.25 -2.34 3.83
C GLY A 190 -10.58 -2.66 2.50
N VAL A 191 -10.61 -1.69 1.60
CA VAL A 191 -10.10 -1.84 0.23
C VAL A 191 -9.13 -0.75 -0.15
N LEU A 192 -8.21 -1.06 -1.08
CA LEU A 192 -7.37 -0.06 -1.74
C LEU A 192 -7.74 0.03 -3.23
N LEU A 193 -7.79 1.25 -3.73
CA LEU A 193 -7.95 1.54 -5.14
C LEU A 193 -6.75 2.36 -5.64
N ALA A 194 -6.03 1.88 -6.65
CA ALA A 194 -4.87 2.56 -7.19
C ALA A 194 -5.22 3.32 -8.49
N ARG A 195 -5.32 2.58 -9.61
CA ARG A 195 -5.51 3.15 -10.94
C ARG A 195 -6.71 4.10 -11.09
N PRO A 196 -7.90 3.84 -10.51
CA PRO A 196 -9.01 4.78 -10.58
C PRO A 196 -8.68 6.15 -9.98
N TYR A 197 -7.97 6.20 -8.85
CA TYR A 197 -7.57 7.47 -8.25
C TYR A 197 -6.48 8.18 -9.04
N VAL A 198 -5.54 7.44 -9.64
CA VAL A 198 -4.55 8.04 -10.55
C VAL A 198 -5.25 8.71 -11.73
N THR A 199 -6.21 8.03 -12.36
CA THR A 199 -7.02 8.60 -13.45
C THR A 199 -7.80 9.83 -12.98
N ALA A 200 -8.40 9.78 -11.80
CA ALA A 200 -9.14 10.90 -11.23
C ALA A 200 -8.26 12.13 -10.97
N VAL A 201 -7.03 11.92 -10.46
CA VAL A 201 -6.06 13.02 -10.25
C VAL A 201 -5.62 13.64 -11.56
N TYR A 202 -5.33 12.83 -12.59
CA TYR A 202 -4.94 13.37 -13.90
C TYR A 202 -6.09 14.10 -14.60
N GLY A 203 -7.32 13.59 -14.49
CA GLY A 203 -8.49 14.17 -15.14
C GLY A 203 -9.08 15.38 -14.42
N GLY A 204 -9.00 15.44 -13.08
CA GLY A 204 -9.71 16.45 -12.29
C GLY A 204 -8.97 16.94 -11.05
N GLY A 205 -7.69 16.59 -10.86
CA GLY A 205 -6.93 17.01 -9.67
C GLY A 205 -7.59 16.57 -8.37
N ALA A 206 -7.61 17.45 -7.37
CA ALA A 206 -8.25 17.19 -6.08
C ALA A 206 -9.76 16.97 -6.20
N GLU A 207 -10.43 17.68 -7.11
CA GLU A 207 -11.86 17.53 -7.37
C GLU A 207 -12.17 16.14 -7.94
N GLY A 208 -11.33 15.63 -8.84
CA GLY A 208 -11.45 14.26 -9.35
C GLY A 208 -11.40 13.21 -8.24
N VAL A 209 -10.50 13.37 -7.26
CA VAL A 209 -10.42 12.50 -6.07
C VAL A 209 -11.70 12.58 -5.25
N ARG A 210 -12.20 13.79 -5.00
CA ARG A 210 -13.44 14.02 -4.25
C ARG A 210 -14.64 13.37 -4.91
N LEU A 211 -14.82 13.58 -6.20
CA LEU A 211 -15.95 13.03 -6.98
C LEU A 211 -15.92 11.50 -7.03
N LEU A 212 -14.74 10.90 -7.28
CA LEU A 212 -14.59 9.44 -7.26
C LEU A 212 -14.93 8.87 -5.88
N THR A 213 -14.44 9.51 -4.81
CA THR A 213 -14.72 9.06 -3.45
C THR A 213 -16.21 9.15 -3.12
N GLN A 214 -16.87 10.24 -3.51
CA GLN A 214 -18.32 10.40 -3.32
C GLN A 214 -19.12 9.36 -4.12
N LYS A 215 -18.73 9.11 -5.37
CA LYS A 215 -19.34 8.06 -6.19
C LYS A 215 -19.27 6.70 -5.48
N LEU A 216 -18.08 6.30 -5.05
CA LEU A 216 -17.88 5.02 -4.38
C LEU A 216 -18.67 4.92 -3.08
N LYS A 217 -18.72 5.99 -2.27
CA LYS A 217 -19.53 6.04 -1.05
C LYS A 217 -21.04 5.99 -1.32
N GLY A 218 -21.49 6.59 -2.40
CA GLY A 218 -22.92 6.56 -2.78
C GLY A 218 -23.37 5.23 -3.38
N GLU A 219 -22.43 4.38 -3.79
CA GLU A 219 -22.71 3.03 -4.31
C GLU A 219 -22.62 1.94 -3.22
N LEU A 220 -22.15 2.28 -2.00
CA LEU A 220 -22.10 1.42 -0.82
C LEU A 220 -23.46 1.38 -0.10
#